data_e7f7d1fa5f47478b76e2e7e7bdb36628
#
_entry.id   e7f7d1fa5f47478b76e2e7e7bdb36628
#
_cell.length_a   1.000
_cell.length_b   1.000
_cell.length_c   1.000
_cell.angle_alpha   90.00
_cell.angle_beta   90.00
_cell.angle_gamma   90.00
#
_symmetry.space_group_name_H-M   'P 1'
#
loop_
_entity.id
_entity.type
_entity.pdbx_description
1 polymer ?
#
loop_
_entity_poly.entity_id
_entity_poly.type
_entity_poly.pdbx_seq_one_letter_code
_entity_poly.pdbx_strand_id
1 'polypeptide(L)'
;MLTSLLLIVVLLISACGGGNTESAAPEAADGGEPIVTSERCGEPSQLSDSVSFYNWTDYIDPDILTMFEEECGVDVIYDTYSSNEDLLAKLQAGATGYDLIIPSDYMVSIMLQLNMLKELDHSNIPNLANLYPRFTETPYDPGNVYTVPYQWGTTGIGYNLEATGEVPDSWDWIFDPERAAQFEGQISLLNDQREVIGAALKYLGYSMSSVDPTELEAAKQAILAIKPYVATFDSDSFGDILVSGDVVLGVGWGGGYYQDIAESGNDNLGYVIPQEGGTIWTDNLAIPATAPNPYTAEVLINYLLDPEIGAKISNFTYYASANQAAEPMIDEEVTGDPGIYPPPETLEKLEFLTELGEGTLLWDRIWTEIKSE
;
A
#
# COMPACT_ATOMS: atom_id res chain seq x y z
N MET A 1 49.84 -19.28 -38.15
CA MET A 1 49.86 -19.59 -39.61
C MET A 1 48.52 -19.12 -40.15
N LEU A 2 48.67 -18.19 -41.07
CA LEU A 2 47.87 -17.81 -42.25
C LEU A 2 46.46 -17.28 -41.99
N THR A 3 45.99 -16.20 -42.45
CA THR A 3 46.42 -15.05 -43.32
C THR A 3 45.09 -14.35 -43.70
N SER A 4 45.16 -13.08 -43.60
CA SER A 4 44.34 -12.01 -44.19
C SER A 4 43.66 -12.32 -45.53
N LEU A 5 42.49 -11.69 -45.75
CA LEU A 5 42.24 -11.05 -47.05
C LEU A 5 41.30 -9.84 -46.90
N LEU A 6 41.87 -8.69 -47.16
CA LEU A 6 41.25 -7.39 -47.42
C LEU A 6 40.71 -7.40 -48.85
N LEU A 7 39.51 -6.89 -49.09
CA LEU A 7 39.09 -6.48 -50.42
C LEU A 7 38.52 -5.06 -50.39
N ILE A 8 39.35 -4.13 -50.87
CA ILE A 8 39.01 -2.74 -51.21
C ILE A 8 38.48 -2.76 -52.66
N VAL A 9 37.29 -2.19 -52.86
CA VAL A 9 36.88 -1.77 -54.21
C VAL A 9 36.57 -0.28 -54.16
N VAL A 10 37.45 0.45 -54.85
CA VAL A 10 37.31 1.85 -55.25
C VAL A 10 36.70 1.88 -56.62
N LEU A 11 35.67 2.68 -56.84
CA LEU A 11 35.30 3.13 -58.18
C LEU A 11 34.85 4.59 -58.16
N LEU A 12 35.45 5.29 -59.13
CA LEU A 12 35.49 6.73 -59.31
C LEU A 12 34.35 7.28 -60.18
N ILE A 13 33.85 8.42 -59.76
CA ILE A 13 33.54 9.67 -60.48
C ILE A 13 32.70 9.61 -61.79
N SER A 14 31.62 10.38 -61.81
CA SER A 14 31.41 11.38 -62.86
C SER A 14 30.48 12.51 -62.36
N ALA A 15 30.98 13.72 -62.48
CA ALA A 15 30.27 14.98 -62.25
C ALA A 15 29.49 15.39 -63.48
N CYS A 16 28.34 16.06 -63.30
CA CYS A 16 27.97 17.32 -63.95
C CYS A 16 26.49 17.69 -63.70
N GLY A 17 26.26 18.92 -63.36
CA GLY A 17 24.98 19.58 -63.63
C GLY A 17 24.36 20.33 -62.47
N GLY A 18 24.52 21.64 -62.40
CA GLY A 18 24.08 22.55 -61.38
C GLY A 18 22.55 22.66 -61.28
N GLY A 19 22.11 23.00 -60.10
CA GLY A 19 20.76 23.44 -59.77
C GLY A 19 20.76 23.86 -58.30
N ASN A 20 20.72 25.17 -58.08
CA ASN A 20 20.47 25.75 -56.77
C ASN A 20 19.16 25.27 -56.24
N THR A 21 19.15 24.48 -55.22
CA THR A 21 18.02 24.33 -54.30
C THR A 21 18.54 24.63 -52.91
N GLU A 22 18.05 25.74 -52.33
CA GLU A 22 18.21 26.05 -50.91
C GLU A 22 17.82 24.85 -50.10
N SER A 23 18.79 24.31 -49.35
CA SER A 23 18.58 23.31 -48.34
C SER A 23 17.91 24.04 -47.16
N ALA A 24 16.60 23.87 -47.01
CA ALA A 24 15.91 24.15 -45.79
C ALA A 24 16.55 23.26 -44.69
N ALA A 25 17.11 23.87 -43.66
CA ALA A 25 17.47 23.18 -42.44
C ALA A 25 16.19 22.49 -41.89
N PRO A 26 16.29 21.28 -41.27
CA PRO A 26 15.15 20.72 -40.58
C PRO A 26 14.77 21.71 -39.49
N GLU A 27 13.50 22.20 -39.52
CA GLU A 27 12.88 22.87 -38.39
C GLU A 27 13.11 21.98 -37.17
N ALA A 28 13.72 22.58 -36.15
CA ALA A 28 13.71 22.00 -34.81
C ALA A 28 12.26 21.72 -34.47
N ALA A 29 11.96 20.47 -34.13
CA ALA A 29 10.67 20.11 -33.57
C ALA A 29 10.43 21.08 -32.41
N ASP A 30 9.42 21.89 -32.55
CA ASP A 30 8.86 22.71 -31.50
C ASP A 30 8.61 21.77 -30.32
N GLY A 31 9.33 21.95 -29.23
CA GLY A 31 9.05 21.28 -27.97
C GLY A 31 7.72 21.87 -27.48
N GLY A 32 6.62 21.34 -27.98
CA GLY A 32 5.31 21.68 -27.48
C GLY A 32 5.30 21.39 -25.99
N GLU A 33 4.99 22.41 -25.18
CA GLU A 33 4.67 22.21 -23.77
C GLU A 33 3.67 21.07 -23.65
N PRO A 34 3.79 20.16 -22.67
CA PRO A 34 2.79 19.11 -22.47
C PRO A 34 1.43 19.78 -22.35
N ILE A 35 0.46 19.30 -23.14
CA ILE A 35 -0.89 19.84 -23.12
C ILE A 35 -1.56 19.28 -21.86
N VAL A 36 -1.49 20.00 -20.76
CA VAL A 36 -2.30 19.74 -19.57
C VAL A 36 -3.75 19.98 -19.96
N THR A 37 -4.54 18.92 -20.02
CA THR A 37 -5.90 18.94 -20.57
C THR A 37 -7.00 18.87 -19.52
N SER A 38 -6.65 18.64 -18.23
CA SER A 38 -7.60 18.37 -17.14
C SER A 38 -7.54 19.44 -16.06
N GLU A 39 -8.73 19.89 -15.58
CA GLU A 39 -8.86 20.75 -14.39
C GLU A 39 -8.32 20.08 -13.11
N ARG A 40 -8.14 18.74 -13.13
CA ARG A 40 -7.58 17.95 -12.02
C ARG A 40 -6.08 18.17 -11.81
N CYS A 41 -5.36 18.70 -12.78
CA CYS A 41 -3.91 18.80 -12.82
C CYS A 41 -3.33 20.10 -12.23
N GLY A 42 -4.17 20.93 -11.64
CA GLY A 42 -3.73 22.19 -11.03
C GLY A 42 -3.13 23.19 -12.01
N GLU A 43 -2.14 23.98 -11.57
CA GLU A 43 -1.49 25.00 -12.40
C GLU A 43 -0.29 24.39 -13.16
N PRO A 44 -0.37 24.24 -14.49
CA PRO A 44 0.66 23.55 -15.28
C PRO A 44 2.07 24.09 -15.15
N SER A 45 2.21 25.39 -14.95
CA SER A 45 3.52 26.05 -14.83
C SER A 45 4.25 25.74 -13.52
N GLN A 46 3.59 25.09 -12.56
CA GLN A 46 4.14 24.71 -11.27
C GLN A 46 4.43 23.20 -11.16
N LEU A 47 3.93 22.40 -12.12
CA LEU A 47 4.19 20.98 -12.15
C LEU A 47 5.67 20.69 -12.45
N SER A 48 6.21 19.67 -11.82
CA SER A 48 7.51 19.09 -12.15
C SER A 48 7.38 18.12 -13.32
N ASP A 49 8.50 17.76 -13.95
CA ASP A 49 8.51 16.75 -15.02
C ASP A 49 8.15 15.36 -14.50
N SER A 50 8.38 15.09 -13.20
CA SER A 50 8.08 13.79 -12.57
C SER A 50 7.70 13.96 -11.09
N VAL A 51 7.00 12.93 -10.56
CA VAL A 51 6.66 12.77 -9.15
C VAL A 51 7.03 11.36 -8.69
N SER A 52 7.72 11.25 -7.54
CA SER A 52 8.12 9.95 -6.97
C SER A 52 7.12 9.51 -5.92
N PHE A 53 6.41 8.42 -6.19
CA PHE A 53 5.36 7.86 -5.34
C PHE A 53 5.81 6.54 -4.74
N TYR A 54 5.91 6.46 -3.40
CA TYR A 54 6.31 5.29 -2.63
C TYR A 54 5.12 4.75 -1.86
N ASN A 55 4.58 3.62 -2.31
CA ASN A 55 3.31 3.07 -1.89
C ASN A 55 3.49 1.64 -1.32
N TRP A 56 2.42 1.06 -0.81
CA TRP A 56 2.32 -0.36 -0.53
C TRP A 56 2.25 -1.17 -1.83
N THR A 57 2.63 -2.45 -1.77
CA THR A 57 2.47 -3.39 -2.88
C THR A 57 0.98 -3.58 -3.19
N ASP A 58 0.61 -3.61 -4.47
CA ASP A 58 -0.76 -3.86 -4.99
C ASP A 58 -1.87 -2.93 -4.41
N TYR A 59 -1.53 -1.67 -4.14
CA TYR A 59 -2.37 -0.74 -3.41
C TYR A 59 -2.92 0.43 -4.25
N ILE A 60 -2.81 0.34 -5.55
CA ILE A 60 -3.40 1.25 -6.53
C ILE A 60 -3.47 0.55 -7.90
N ASP A 61 -4.53 0.80 -8.66
CA ASP A 61 -4.62 0.37 -10.05
C ASP A 61 -3.54 1.09 -10.89
N PRO A 62 -2.62 0.37 -11.53
CA PRO A 62 -1.57 0.97 -12.37
C PRO A 62 -2.11 1.87 -13.49
N ASP A 63 -3.32 1.60 -13.99
CA ASP A 63 -3.96 2.42 -15.01
C ASP A 63 -4.22 3.85 -14.51
N ILE A 64 -4.44 4.04 -13.20
CA ILE A 64 -4.64 5.38 -12.62
C ILE A 64 -3.35 6.22 -12.69
N LEU A 65 -2.19 5.59 -12.50
CA LEU A 65 -0.91 6.28 -12.65
C LEU A 65 -0.70 6.72 -14.11
N THR A 66 -0.98 5.81 -15.05
CA THR A 66 -0.95 6.12 -16.49
C THR A 66 -1.93 7.24 -16.86
N MET A 67 -3.15 7.23 -16.30
CA MET A 67 -4.12 8.30 -16.51
C MET A 67 -3.61 9.66 -16.02
N PHE A 68 -2.97 9.68 -14.84
CA PHE A 68 -2.37 10.91 -14.30
C PHE A 68 -1.21 11.41 -15.19
N GLU A 69 -0.36 10.52 -15.68
CA GLU A 69 0.73 10.86 -16.61
C GLU A 69 0.19 11.46 -17.91
N GLU A 70 -0.83 10.82 -18.50
CA GLU A 70 -1.44 11.28 -19.76
C GLU A 70 -2.22 12.60 -19.60
N GLU A 71 -2.94 12.76 -18.47
CA GLU A 71 -3.76 13.96 -18.23
C GLU A 71 -2.91 15.15 -17.81
N CYS A 72 -1.89 14.95 -16.97
CA CYS A 72 -1.14 16.03 -16.33
C CYS A 72 0.24 16.26 -16.94
N GLY A 73 0.73 15.35 -17.78
CA GLY A 73 2.04 15.46 -18.40
C GLY A 73 3.20 15.32 -17.41
N VAL A 74 3.02 14.56 -16.33
CA VAL A 74 4.00 14.33 -15.26
C VAL A 74 4.29 12.84 -15.20
N ASP A 75 5.56 12.44 -15.34
CA ASP A 75 5.97 11.04 -15.19
C ASP A 75 5.86 10.59 -13.72
N VAL A 76 5.27 9.42 -13.45
CA VAL A 76 5.18 8.84 -12.11
C VAL A 76 6.27 7.80 -11.90
N ILE A 77 7.21 8.09 -10.99
CA ILE A 77 8.24 7.14 -10.54
C ILE A 77 7.66 6.37 -9.37
N TYR A 78 7.20 5.14 -9.62
CA TYR A 78 6.52 4.32 -8.63
C TYR A 78 7.47 3.29 -8.01
N ASP A 79 7.45 3.17 -6.67
CA ASP A 79 8.22 2.21 -5.89
C ASP A 79 7.34 1.69 -4.74
N THR A 80 7.61 0.49 -4.20
CA THR A 80 6.78 -0.15 -3.18
C THR A 80 7.54 -0.55 -1.93
N TYR A 81 6.81 -0.73 -0.82
CA TYR A 81 7.27 -1.27 0.45
C TYR A 81 6.21 -2.18 1.08
N SER A 82 6.62 -3.02 2.04
CA SER A 82 5.78 -4.04 2.65
C SER A 82 5.54 -3.87 4.16
N SER A 83 6.15 -2.83 4.79
CA SER A 83 5.89 -2.46 6.19
C SER A 83 6.15 -0.98 6.46
N ASN A 84 5.43 -0.41 7.43
CA ASN A 84 5.67 0.98 7.88
C ASN A 84 7.09 1.15 8.46
N GLU A 85 7.63 0.12 9.09
CA GLU A 85 8.97 0.11 9.68
C GLU A 85 10.04 0.20 8.58
N ASP A 86 9.84 -0.49 7.44
CA ASP A 86 10.74 -0.40 6.27
C ASP A 86 10.67 0.98 5.63
N LEU A 87 9.47 1.55 5.47
CA LEU A 87 9.27 2.93 5.02
C LEU A 87 10.05 3.90 5.91
N LEU A 88 9.85 3.82 7.23
CA LEU A 88 10.52 4.70 8.20
C LEU A 88 12.03 4.54 8.15
N ALA A 89 12.53 3.31 8.17
CA ALA A 89 13.97 3.02 8.13
C ALA A 89 14.61 3.55 6.84
N LYS A 90 13.96 3.40 5.69
CA LYS A 90 14.45 3.88 4.39
C LYS A 90 14.56 5.41 4.38
N LEU A 91 13.55 6.12 4.90
CA LEU A 91 13.57 7.58 5.00
C LEU A 91 14.61 8.09 6.01
N GLN A 92 14.75 7.43 7.17
CA GLN A 92 15.76 7.75 8.19
C GLN A 92 17.19 7.48 7.72
N ALA A 93 17.40 6.50 6.86
CA ALA A 93 18.70 6.24 6.23
C ALA A 93 19.10 7.33 5.22
N GLY A 94 18.26 8.35 5.02
CA GLY A 94 18.52 9.47 4.13
C GLY A 94 18.12 9.22 2.69
N ALA A 95 17.21 8.28 2.43
CA ALA A 95 16.56 8.18 1.14
C ALA A 95 15.76 9.47 0.89
N THR A 96 16.26 10.27 -0.04
CA THR A 96 15.61 11.50 -0.51
C THR A 96 15.09 11.28 -1.92
N GLY A 97 14.08 12.03 -2.30
CA GLY A 97 13.56 11.96 -3.67
C GLY A 97 12.17 11.38 -3.77
N TYR A 98 11.59 10.90 -2.66
CA TYR A 98 10.17 10.59 -2.62
C TYR A 98 9.35 11.87 -2.40
N ASP A 99 8.30 12.02 -3.20
CA ASP A 99 7.39 13.17 -3.15
C ASP A 99 6.10 12.83 -2.42
N LEU A 100 5.61 11.60 -2.56
CA LEU A 100 4.41 11.09 -1.93
C LEU A 100 4.68 9.72 -1.30
N ILE A 101 4.18 9.52 -0.07
CA ILE A 101 4.24 8.27 0.69
C ILE A 101 2.88 7.96 1.30
N ILE A 102 2.64 6.69 1.71
CA ILE A 102 1.36 6.29 2.31
C ILE A 102 1.55 5.60 3.68
N PRO A 103 1.90 6.32 4.75
CA PRO A 103 2.00 5.74 6.09
C PRO A 103 0.63 5.46 6.71
N SER A 104 0.54 4.39 7.51
CA SER A 104 -0.63 4.14 8.35
C SER A 104 -0.71 5.13 9.52
N ASP A 105 -1.87 5.22 10.14
CA ASP A 105 -2.23 6.17 11.22
C ASP A 105 -1.21 6.26 12.36
N TYR A 106 -0.77 5.11 12.92
CA TYR A 106 0.24 5.11 13.99
C TYR A 106 1.61 5.60 13.51
N MET A 107 1.95 5.31 12.25
CA MET A 107 3.22 5.74 11.64
C MET A 107 3.19 7.24 11.35
N VAL A 108 2.03 7.81 10.97
CA VAL A 108 1.86 9.27 10.88
C VAL A 108 2.22 9.93 12.22
N SER A 109 1.71 9.41 13.35
CA SER A 109 2.03 9.92 14.68
C SER A 109 3.54 9.94 14.96
N ILE A 110 4.24 8.86 14.59
CA ILE A 110 5.71 8.74 14.74
C ILE A 110 6.43 9.74 13.83
N MET A 111 6.05 9.81 12.56
CA MET A 111 6.70 10.71 11.58
C MET A 111 6.52 12.19 11.93
N LEU A 112 5.36 12.57 12.49
CA LEU A 112 5.12 13.92 12.99
C LEU A 112 6.04 14.29 14.14
N GLN A 113 6.24 13.40 15.12
CA GLN A 113 7.18 13.61 16.22
C GLN A 113 8.63 13.75 15.73
N LEU A 114 8.98 13.05 14.67
CA LEU A 114 10.29 13.11 14.04
C LEU A 114 10.45 14.31 13.06
N ASN A 115 9.39 15.11 12.85
CA ASN A 115 9.34 16.21 11.88
C ASN A 115 9.69 15.75 10.45
N MET A 116 9.18 14.58 10.06
CA MET A 116 9.47 13.96 8.76
C MET A 116 8.42 14.27 7.69
N LEU A 117 7.30 14.89 8.06
CA LEU A 117 6.21 15.24 7.15
C LEU A 117 6.15 16.77 6.91
N LYS A 118 5.68 17.15 5.75
CA LYS A 118 5.45 18.52 5.31
C LYS A 118 3.98 18.90 5.54
N GLU A 119 3.74 20.14 6.00
CA GLU A 119 2.39 20.71 5.99
C GLU A 119 1.85 20.82 4.55
N LEU A 120 0.60 20.42 4.37
CA LEU A 120 -0.11 20.47 3.09
C LEU A 120 -0.71 21.87 2.83
N ASP A 121 -0.60 22.34 1.60
CA ASP A 121 -1.38 23.50 1.15
C ASP A 121 -2.75 23.04 0.62
N HIS A 122 -3.75 23.15 1.47
CA HIS A 122 -5.12 22.74 1.13
C HIS A 122 -5.69 23.48 -0.08
N SER A 123 -5.14 24.63 -0.48
CA SER A 123 -5.58 25.34 -1.69
C SER A 123 -5.25 24.56 -2.97
N ASN A 124 -4.28 23.66 -2.91
CA ASN A 124 -3.90 22.75 -4.00
C ASN A 124 -4.67 21.43 -3.97
N ILE A 125 -5.42 21.17 -2.88
CA ILE A 125 -6.14 19.89 -2.63
C ILE A 125 -7.64 20.17 -2.37
N PRO A 126 -8.39 20.81 -3.28
CA PRO A 126 -9.82 21.11 -3.08
C PRO A 126 -10.67 19.85 -2.84
N ASN A 127 -10.26 18.68 -3.34
CA ASN A 127 -10.95 17.42 -3.15
C ASN A 127 -10.87 16.85 -1.71
N LEU A 128 -10.14 17.50 -0.79
CA LEU A 128 -10.28 17.23 0.66
C LEU A 128 -11.73 17.33 1.14
N ALA A 129 -12.55 18.17 0.50
CA ALA A 129 -13.97 18.30 0.79
C ALA A 129 -14.79 17.02 0.51
N ASN A 130 -14.22 16.05 -0.21
CA ASN A 130 -14.85 14.78 -0.55
C ASN A 130 -14.72 13.72 0.56
N LEU A 131 -13.89 13.94 1.57
CA LEU A 131 -13.68 12.99 2.66
C LEU A 131 -14.93 12.84 3.55
N TYR A 132 -15.12 11.65 4.12
CA TYR A 132 -16.07 11.50 5.21
C TYR A 132 -15.68 12.38 6.41
N PRO A 133 -16.64 12.99 7.11
CA PRO A 133 -16.36 13.86 8.27
C PRO A 133 -15.49 13.19 9.35
N ARG A 134 -15.62 11.87 9.54
CA ARG A 134 -14.79 11.11 10.50
C ARG A 134 -13.29 11.10 10.17
N PHE A 135 -12.93 11.35 8.91
CA PHE A 135 -11.54 11.38 8.44
C PHE A 135 -10.95 12.79 8.37
N THR A 136 -11.72 13.84 8.72
CA THR A 136 -11.19 15.22 8.76
C THR A 136 -10.70 15.63 10.15
N GLU A 137 -11.02 14.85 11.20
CA GLU A 137 -10.65 15.13 12.60
C GLU A 137 -10.04 13.88 13.25
N THR A 138 -9.06 13.28 12.55
CA THR A 138 -8.36 12.10 13.07
C THR A 138 -7.50 12.46 14.28
N PRO A 139 -7.36 11.56 15.28
CA PRO A 139 -6.58 11.87 16.50
C PRO A 139 -5.10 12.14 16.23
N TYR A 140 -4.55 11.58 15.15
CA TYR A 140 -3.13 11.72 14.78
C TYR A 140 -2.83 12.98 13.95
N ASP A 141 -3.81 13.52 13.21
CA ASP A 141 -3.67 14.73 12.39
C ASP A 141 -5.01 15.48 12.25
N PRO A 142 -5.50 16.15 13.30
CA PRO A 142 -6.75 16.89 13.24
C PRO A 142 -6.72 18.01 12.20
N GLY A 143 -7.73 18.02 11.32
CA GLY A 143 -7.84 19.01 10.24
C GLY A 143 -6.98 18.68 9.01
N ASN A 144 -6.40 17.47 8.91
CA ASN A 144 -5.59 17.02 7.77
C ASN A 144 -4.46 18.01 7.41
N VAL A 145 -3.71 18.45 8.41
CA VAL A 145 -2.65 19.46 8.23
C VAL A 145 -1.45 18.87 7.49
N TYR A 146 -1.14 17.60 7.72
CA TYR A 146 0.04 16.90 7.17
C TYR A 146 -0.32 15.72 6.29
N THR A 147 -1.54 15.17 6.43
CA THR A 147 -1.92 13.91 5.80
C THR A 147 -3.35 13.94 5.27
N VAL A 148 -3.61 13.08 4.30
CA VAL A 148 -4.97 12.89 3.76
C VAL A 148 -5.32 11.41 3.83
N PRO A 149 -6.34 11.00 4.59
CA PRO A 149 -6.83 9.64 4.59
C PRO A 149 -7.17 9.16 3.17
N TYR A 150 -6.62 7.99 2.82
CA TYR A 150 -6.68 7.42 1.48
C TYR A 150 -7.63 6.23 1.44
N GLN A 151 -7.18 5.11 2.01
CA GLN A 151 -7.95 3.89 2.17
C GLN A 151 -7.90 3.44 3.63
N TRP A 152 -8.85 2.61 4.02
CA TRP A 152 -8.84 1.98 5.33
C TRP A 152 -9.31 0.53 5.21
N GLY A 153 -8.90 -0.30 6.16
CA GLY A 153 -9.23 -1.71 6.14
C GLY A 153 -9.01 -2.39 7.48
N THR A 154 -9.04 -3.71 7.43
CA THR A 154 -8.92 -4.58 8.59
C THR A 154 -7.92 -5.69 8.34
N THR A 155 -7.35 -6.23 9.41
CA THR A 155 -6.50 -7.42 9.38
C THR A 155 -7.26 -8.58 10.00
N GLY A 156 -7.24 -9.73 9.30
CA GLY A 156 -7.97 -10.92 9.70
C GLY A 156 -7.35 -12.19 9.11
N ILE A 157 -8.22 -13.17 8.83
CA ILE A 157 -7.82 -14.51 8.36
C ILE A 157 -8.33 -14.74 6.93
N GLY A 158 -7.39 -14.93 5.99
CA GLY A 158 -7.66 -15.52 4.69
C GLY A 158 -7.70 -17.04 4.80
N TYR A 159 -8.64 -17.70 4.10
CA TYR A 159 -8.85 -19.13 4.27
C TYR A 159 -9.32 -19.84 3.00
N ASN A 160 -9.08 -21.16 2.95
CA ASN A 160 -9.65 -22.07 1.97
C ASN A 160 -10.72 -22.94 2.66
N LEU A 161 -12.01 -22.71 2.36
CA LEU A 161 -13.16 -23.37 2.98
C LEU A 161 -13.17 -24.88 2.75
N GLU A 162 -12.67 -25.35 1.60
CA GLU A 162 -12.60 -26.79 1.31
C GLU A 162 -11.60 -27.49 2.25
N ALA A 163 -10.51 -26.81 2.61
CA ALA A 163 -9.49 -27.35 3.51
C ALA A 163 -9.89 -27.22 4.98
N THR A 164 -10.47 -26.08 5.37
CA THR A 164 -10.87 -25.82 6.77
C THR A 164 -12.18 -26.50 7.16
N GLY A 165 -13.07 -26.73 6.17
CA GLY A 165 -14.40 -27.32 6.39
C GLY A 165 -15.44 -26.38 7.00
N GLU A 166 -15.01 -25.26 7.58
CA GLU A 166 -15.84 -24.17 8.13
C GLU A 166 -15.06 -22.85 8.10
N VAL A 167 -15.78 -21.73 8.26
CA VAL A 167 -15.16 -20.39 8.30
C VAL A 167 -14.34 -20.25 9.60
N PRO A 168 -13.04 -19.88 9.53
CA PRO A 168 -12.17 -19.75 10.70
C PRO A 168 -12.40 -18.39 11.41
N ASP A 169 -13.50 -18.25 12.10
CA ASP A 169 -13.99 -17.00 12.70
C ASP A 169 -13.34 -16.60 14.04
N SER A 170 -12.22 -17.20 14.40
CA SER A 170 -11.48 -16.95 15.65
C SER A 170 -9.97 -17.04 15.42
N TRP A 171 -9.19 -16.22 16.15
CA TRP A 171 -7.73 -16.31 16.14
C TRP A 171 -7.19 -17.66 16.65
N ASP A 172 -8.01 -18.51 17.30
CA ASP A 172 -7.60 -19.85 17.70
C ASP A 172 -7.26 -20.76 16.50
N TRP A 173 -7.78 -20.49 15.31
CA TRP A 173 -7.40 -21.20 14.08
C TRP A 173 -5.93 -21.01 13.71
N ILE A 174 -5.35 -19.89 14.11
CA ILE A 174 -3.95 -19.54 13.86
C ILE A 174 -3.08 -19.86 15.09
N PHE A 175 -3.49 -19.43 16.30
CA PHE A 175 -2.62 -19.43 17.48
C PHE A 175 -2.83 -20.58 18.45
N ASP A 176 -3.86 -21.44 18.27
CA ASP A 176 -3.98 -22.69 19.02
C ASP A 176 -3.12 -23.79 18.36
N PRO A 177 -2.08 -24.32 19.05
CA PRO A 177 -1.20 -25.34 18.47
C PRO A 177 -1.87 -26.63 18.05
N GLU A 178 -3.00 -27.04 18.68
CA GLU A 178 -3.73 -28.24 18.31
C GLU A 178 -4.50 -28.05 16.99
N ARG A 179 -4.99 -26.84 16.73
CA ARG A 179 -5.61 -26.48 15.45
C ARG A 179 -4.55 -26.26 14.37
N ALA A 180 -3.54 -25.44 14.64
CA ALA A 180 -2.46 -25.13 13.70
C ALA A 180 -1.75 -26.40 13.19
N ALA A 181 -1.56 -27.41 14.05
CA ALA A 181 -0.94 -28.68 13.68
C ALA A 181 -1.73 -29.48 12.62
N GLN A 182 -3.02 -29.18 12.43
CA GLN A 182 -3.83 -29.83 11.37
C GLN A 182 -3.48 -29.27 9.99
N PHE A 183 -2.85 -28.10 9.93
CA PHE A 183 -2.46 -27.38 8.72
C PHE A 183 -0.94 -27.18 8.65
N GLU A 184 -0.15 -28.16 9.11
CA GLU A 184 1.32 -28.07 9.15
C GLU A 184 1.90 -27.72 7.78
N GLY A 185 2.67 -26.62 7.74
CA GLY A 185 3.28 -26.10 6.52
C GLY A 185 2.30 -25.45 5.54
N GLN A 186 1.05 -25.14 5.97
CA GLN A 186 0.02 -24.50 5.16
C GLN A 186 -0.59 -23.25 5.80
N ILE A 187 0.13 -22.65 6.76
CA ILE A 187 -0.25 -21.38 7.40
C ILE A 187 0.74 -20.29 6.99
N SER A 188 0.28 -19.12 6.60
CA SER A 188 1.11 -17.91 6.42
C SER A 188 0.82 -16.86 7.47
N LEU A 189 1.85 -16.13 7.83
CA LEU A 189 1.75 -14.94 8.66
C LEU A 189 2.35 -13.74 7.89
N LEU A 190 1.85 -12.54 8.16
CA LEU A 190 2.48 -11.33 7.62
C LEU A 190 3.93 -11.20 8.12
N ASN A 191 4.81 -10.67 7.32
CA ASN A 191 6.14 -10.24 7.75
C ASN A 191 6.08 -8.84 8.37
N ASP A 192 5.12 -8.64 9.26
CA ASP A 192 4.82 -7.39 9.95
C ASP A 192 4.68 -7.66 11.45
N GLN A 193 5.56 -7.03 12.25
CA GLN A 193 5.58 -7.25 13.70
C GLN A 193 4.32 -6.72 14.40
N ARG A 194 3.76 -5.59 13.90
CA ARG A 194 2.64 -4.94 14.55
C ARG A 194 1.37 -5.78 14.38
N GLU A 195 1.20 -6.34 13.21
CA GLU A 195 0.05 -7.18 12.88
C GLU A 195 0.13 -8.55 13.55
N VAL A 196 1.26 -9.25 13.45
CA VAL A 196 1.37 -10.63 13.95
C VAL A 196 1.42 -10.69 15.48
N ILE A 197 2.23 -9.84 16.14
CA ILE A 197 2.26 -9.78 17.61
C ILE A 197 0.92 -9.23 18.12
N GLY A 198 0.34 -8.23 17.44
CA GLY A 198 -0.97 -7.66 17.77
C GLY A 198 -2.08 -8.72 17.72
N ALA A 199 -2.14 -9.53 16.66
CA ALA A 199 -3.11 -10.62 16.54
C ALA A 199 -2.95 -11.68 17.65
N ALA A 200 -1.70 -12.04 18.00
CA ALA A 200 -1.43 -12.96 19.11
C ALA A 200 -1.84 -12.37 20.48
N LEU A 201 -1.63 -11.07 20.70
CA LEU A 201 -2.11 -10.36 21.89
C LEU A 201 -3.65 -10.41 21.94
N LYS A 202 -4.31 -10.14 20.82
CA LYS A 202 -5.79 -10.18 20.72
C LYS A 202 -6.35 -11.56 21.02
N TYR A 203 -5.73 -12.61 20.46
CA TYR A 203 -6.03 -14.02 20.79
C TYR A 203 -5.98 -14.29 22.29
N LEU A 204 -5.00 -13.72 23.01
CA LEU A 204 -4.83 -13.86 24.46
C LEU A 204 -5.74 -12.93 25.29
N GLY A 205 -6.55 -12.07 24.62
CA GLY A 205 -7.46 -11.13 25.28
C GLY A 205 -6.82 -9.84 25.76
N TYR A 206 -5.65 -9.49 25.22
CA TYR A 206 -4.94 -8.24 25.49
C TYR A 206 -5.19 -7.19 24.39
N SER A 207 -4.80 -5.95 24.66
CA SER A 207 -4.76 -4.91 23.59
C SER A 207 -3.69 -5.22 22.55
N MET A 208 -4.00 -5.00 21.29
CA MET A 208 -3.08 -5.23 20.15
C MET A 208 -1.83 -4.33 20.19
N SER A 209 -1.85 -3.25 20.96
CA SER A 209 -0.71 -2.34 21.17
C SER A 209 -0.16 -2.40 22.61
N SER A 210 -0.34 -3.52 23.31
CA SER A 210 0.20 -3.67 24.67
C SER A 210 1.73 -3.50 24.70
N VAL A 211 2.20 -2.79 25.72
CA VAL A 211 3.64 -2.64 26.02
C VAL A 211 4.06 -3.35 27.34
N ASP A 212 3.12 -4.11 27.94
CA ASP A 212 3.43 -4.91 29.13
C ASP A 212 4.35 -6.07 28.76
N PRO A 213 5.54 -6.19 29.41
CA PRO A 213 6.50 -7.24 29.07
C PRO A 213 5.98 -8.67 29.29
N THR A 214 5.01 -8.86 30.21
CA THR A 214 4.43 -10.17 30.48
C THR A 214 3.46 -10.58 29.39
N GLU A 215 2.64 -9.65 28.93
CA GLU A 215 1.69 -9.87 27.83
C GLU A 215 2.42 -10.10 26.51
N LEU A 216 3.46 -9.32 26.24
CA LEU A 216 4.31 -9.48 25.06
C LEU A 216 5.09 -10.82 25.06
N GLU A 217 5.59 -11.26 26.23
CA GLU A 217 6.21 -12.59 26.34
C GLU A 217 5.19 -13.70 26.08
N ALA A 218 3.95 -13.54 26.58
CA ALA A 218 2.88 -14.52 26.31
C ALA A 218 2.53 -14.59 24.83
N ALA A 219 2.44 -13.44 24.14
CA ALA A 219 2.21 -13.38 22.69
C ALA A 219 3.36 -14.04 21.92
N LYS A 220 4.62 -13.74 22.28
CA LYS A 220 5.78 -14.43 21.69
C LYS A 220 5.68 -15.94 21.83
N GLN A 221 5.36 -16.44 23.03
CA GLN A 221 5.22 -17.89 23.26
C GLN A 221 4.08 -18.50 22.44
N ALA A 222 2.95 -17.79 22.26
CA ALA A 222 1.87 -18.25 21.39
C ALA A 222 2.33 -18.38 19.93
N ILE A 223 3.06 -17.39 19.41
CA ILE A 223 3.61 -17.42 18.05
C ILE A 223 4.65 -18.53 17.89
N LEU A 224 5.57 -18.68 18.84
CA LEU A 224 6.59 -19.74 18.80
C LEU A 224 5.98 -21.14 18.85
N ALA A 225 4.88 -21.32 19.59
CA ALA A 225 4.19 -22.60 19.68
C ALA A 225 3.60 -23.08 18.34
N ILE A 226 3.20 -22.13 17.48
CA ILE A 226 2.64 -22.46 16.15
C ILE A 226 3.66 -22.33 15.01
N LYS A 227 4.81 -21.73 15.26
CA LYS A 227 5.84 -21.50 14.25
C LYS A 227 6.27 -22.76 13.48
N PRO A 228 6.37 -23.97 14.08
CA PRO A 228 6.66 -25.20 13.34
C PRO A 228 5.64 -25.55 12.24
N TYR A 229 4.43 -25.00 12.32
CA TYR A 229 3.34 -25.23 11.36
C TYR A 229 3.21 -24.14 10.32
N VAL A 230 3.95 -23.01 10.49
CA VAL A 230 3.93 -21.86 9.58
C VAL A 230 4.83 -22.14 8.38
N ALA A 231 4.28 -21.98 7.18
CA ALA A 231 5.01 -22.12 5.93
C ALA A 231 5.93 -20.92 5.68
N THR A 232 5.43 -19.71 5.90
CA THR A 232 6.15 -18.47 5.60
C THR A 232 5.65 -17.29 6.43
N PHE A 233 6.51 -16.27 6.50
CA PHE A 233 6.17 -14.90 6.88
C PHE A 233 6.30 -14.04 5.63
N ASP A 234 5.20 -13.57 5.07
CA ASP A 234 5.14 -12.86 3.79
C ASP A 234 4.07 -11.76 3.84
N SER A 235 4.44 -10.54 3.47
CA SER A 235 3.53 -9.40 3.36
C SER A 235 3.31 -8.94 1.92
N ASP A 236 4.07 -9.47 0.97
CA ASP A 236 3.99 -9.06 -0.44
C ASP A 236 3.07 -9.98 -1.27
N SER A 237 3.08 -11.29 -0.96
CA SER A 237 2.38 -12.31 -1.75
C SER A 237 1.39 -13.14 -0.93
N PHE A 238 0.93 -12.64 0.22
CA PHE A 238 0.10 -13.41 1.16
C PHE A 238 -1.22 -13.90 0.57
N GLY A 239 -1.82 -13.17 -0.37
CA GLY A 239 -3.03 -13.57 -1.08
C GLY A 239 -2.74 -14.56 -2.21
N ASP A 240 -1.70 -14.31 -3.02
CA ASP A 240 -1.26 -15.21 -4.09
C ASP A 240 -0.99 -16.64 -3.60
N ILE A 241 -0.31 -16.80 -2.46
CA ILE A 241 0.00 -18.12 -1.89
C ILE A 241 -1.23 -18.84 -1.34
N LEU A 242 -2.28 -18.10 -0.95
CA LEU A 242 -3.59 -18.67 -0.62
C LEU A 242 -4.32 -19.12 -1.90
N VAL A 243 -4.33 -18.30 -2.94
CA VAL A 243 -4.94 -18.58 -4.23
C VAL A 243 -4.29 -19.77 -4.92
N SER A 244 -2.95 -19.88 -4.89
CA SER A 244 -2.21 -21.01 -5.44
C SER A 244 -2.45 -22.32 -4.67
N GLY A 245 -2.91 -22.24 -3.41
CA GLY A 245 -3.09 -23.39 -2.52
C GLY A 245 -1.79 -23.85 -1.83
N ASP A 246 -0.75 -23.05 -1.86
CA ASP A 246 0.49 -23.28 -1.10
C ASP A 246 0.22 -23.16 0.41
N VAL A 247 -0.75 -22.30 0.79
CA VAL A 247 -1.29 -22.22 2.15
C VAL A 247 -2.82 -22.35 2.10
N VAL A 248 -3.43 -22.66 3.24
CA VAL A 248 -4.89 -22.78 3.39
C VAL A 248 -5.45 -21.85 4.45
N LEU A 249 -4.58 -21.27 5.27
CA LEU A 249 -4.88 -20.26 6.28
C LEU A 249 -3.77 -19.19 6.25
N GLY A 250 -4.14 -17.94 6.43
CA GLY A 250 -3.16 -16.87 6.51
C GLY A 250 -3.66 -15.65 7.27
N VAL A 251 -2.77 -15.00 8.00
CA VAL A 251 -3.02 -13.67 8.55
C VAL A 251 -2.68 -12.65 7.48
N GLY A 252 -3.61 -11.74 7.18
CA GLY A 252 -3.37 -10.71 6.16
C GLY A 252 -4.41 -9.59 6.14
N TRP A 253 -4.21 -8.67 5.24
CA TRP A 253 -5.07 -7.51 5.03
C TRP A 253 -6.25 -7.86 4.13
N GLY A 254 -7.47 -7.44 4.55
CA GLY A 254 -8.71 -7.85 3.91
C GLY A 254 -8.76 -7.57 2.41
N GLY A 255 -8.46 -6.35 1.98
CA GLY A 255 -8.53 -5.98 0.58
C GLY A 255 -7.60 -6.80 -0.32
N GLY A 256 -6.35 -7.06 0.11
CA GLY A 256 -5.43 -7.89 -0.65
C GLY A 256 -5.97 -9.32 -0.85
N TYR A 257 -6.55 -9.92 0.19
CA TYR A 257 -7.22 -11.22 0.02
C TYR A 257 -8.39 -11.13 -0.96
N TYR A 258 -9.25 -10.11 -0.85
CA TYR A 258 -10.41 -9.96 -1.74
C TYR A 258 -9.98 -9.75 -3.20
N GLN A 259 -8.94 -8.95 -3.44
CA GLN A 259 -8.40 -8.71 -4.77
C GLN A 259 -7.93 -10.00 -5.43
N ASP A 260 -7.06 -10.76 -4.77
CA ASP A 260 -6.50 -12.00 -5.30
C ASP A 260 -7.58 -13.10 -5.47
N ILE A 261 -8.53 -13.18 -4.51
CA ILE A 261 -9.66 -14.11 -4.59
C ILE A 261 -10.55 -13.77 -5.78
N ALA A 262 -10.88 -12.49 -5.99
CA ALA A 262 -11.71 -12.05 -7.11
C ALA A 262 -11.03 -12.37 -8.46
N GLU A 263 -9.74 -12.11 -8.58
CA GLU A 263 -8.98 -12.45 -9.79
C GLU A 263 -8.92 -13.95 -10.05
N SER A 264 -8.84 -14.76 -8.99
CA SER A 264 -8.81 -16.24 -9.12
C SER A 264 -10.12 -16.87 -9.54
N GLY A 265 -11.26 -16.23 -9.20
CA GLY A 265 -12.60 -16.76 -9.39
C GLY A 265 -12.88 -18.05 -8.57
N ASN A 266 -12.18 -18.26 -7.45
CA ASN A 266 -12.34 -19.45 -6.61
C ASN A 266 -13.25 -19.14 -5.40
N ASP A 267 -14.52 -19.53 -5.49
CA ASP A 267 -15.55 -19.33 -4.47
C ASP A 267 -15.29 -20.08 -3.14
N ASN A 268 -14.28 -20.96 -3.06
CA ASN A 268 -13.90 -21.65 -1.83
C ASN A 268 -12.91 -20.84 -0.98
N LEU A 269 -12.37 -19.76 -1.50
CA LEU A 269 -11.49 -18.87 -0.76
C LEU A 269 -12.31 -17.75 -0.12
N GLY A 270 -11.84 -17.25 1.01
CA GLY A 270 -12.51 -16.15 1.70
C GLY A 270 -11.61 -15.44 2.69
N TYR A 271 -12.12 -14.32 3.19
CA TYR A 271 -11.53 -13.56 4.27
C TYR A 271 -12.55 -13.39 5.39
N VAL A 272 -12.10 -13.37 6.63
CA VAL A 272 -12.95 -13.15 7.80
C VAL A 272 -12.22 -12.33 8.86
N ILE A 273 -12.94 -11.41 9.48
CA ILE A 273 -12.52 -10.71 10.69
C ILE A 273 -12.85 -11.61 11.88
N PRO A 274 -11.88 -12.06 12.69
CA PRO A 274 -12.13 -12.94 13.83
C PRO A 274 -13.08 -12.31 14.86
N GLN A 275 -13.84 -13.15 15.56
CA GLN A 275 -14.86 -12.72 16.53
C GLN A 275 -14.29 -11.95 17.73
N GLU A 276 -13.02 -12.11 18.04
CA GLU A 276 -12.30 -11.35 19.06
C GLU A 276 -12.01 -9.91 18.58
N GLY A 277 -12.14 -9.65 17.30
CA GLY A 277 -11.70 -8.45 16.61
C GLY A 277 -10.29 -8.58 16.05
N GLY A 278 -9.78 -7.53 15.47
CA GLY A 278 -8.46 -7.43 14.83
C GLY A 278 -8.02 -5.98 14.73
N THR A 279 -7.03 -5.73 13.91
CA THR A 279 -6.62 -4.35 13.58
C THR A 279 -7.64 -3.71 12.64
N ILE A 280 -7.94 -2.44 12.88
CA ILE A 280 -8.47 -1.51 11.89
C ILE A 280 -7.40 -0.44 11.68
N TRP A 281 -7.13 -0.08 10.46
CA TRP A 281 -6.10 0.89 10.12
C TRP A 281 -6.62 1.87 9.06
N THR A 282 -5.99 3.05 9.01
CA THR A 282 -6.21 4.06 7.97
C THR A 282 -4.86 4.45 7.40
N ASP A 283 -4.71 4.30 6.10
CA ASP A 283 -3.52 4.73 5.38
C ASP A 283 -3.71 6.14 4.82
N ASN A 284 -2.63 6.90 4.82
CA ASN A 284 -2.69 8.33 4.60
C ASN A 284 -1.69 8.77 3.54
N LEU A 285 -2.14 9.50 2.53
CA LEU A 285 -1.29 10.24 1.61
C LEU A 285 -0.53 11.33 2.39
N ALA A 286 0.78 11.32 2.32
CA ALA A 286 1.63 12.25 3.05
C ALA A 286 2.84 12.68 2.20
N ILE A 287 3.32 13.90 2.39
CA ILE A 287 4.48 14.44 1.69
C ILE A 287 5.67 14.46 2.66
N PRO A 288 6.79 13.77 2.35
CA PRO A 288 7.99 13.85 3.17
C PRO A 288 8.49 15.31 3.29
N ALA A 289 9.03 15.70 4.46
CA ALA A 289 9.59 17.04 4.67
C ALA A 289 10.72 17.38 3.68
N THR A 290 11.35 16.36 3.08
CA THR A 290 12.45 16.49 2.12
C THR A 290 12.00 16.32 0.66
N ALA A 291 10.70 16.25 0.39
CA ALA A 291 10.15 16.05 -0.94
C ALA A 291 10.64 17.13 -1.91
N PRO A 292 11.21 16.76 -3.06
CA PRO A 292 11.69 17.72 -4.04
C PRO A 292 10.54 18.42 -4.79
N ASN A 293 9.39 17.76 -4.99
CA ASN A 293 8.29 18.24 -5.82
C ASN A 293 6.96 18.33 -5.05
N PRO A 294 6.88 19.09 -3.92
CA PRO A 294 5.71 19.03 -3.05
C PRO A 294 4.42 19.54 -3.72
N TYR A 295 4.48 20.53 -4.62
CA TYR A 295 3.29 20.98 -5.34
C TYR A 295 2.72 19.88 -6.25
N THR A 296 3.57 19.19 -6.99
CA THR A 296 3.13 18.10 -7.87
C THR A 296 2.57 16.94 -7.05
N ALA A 297 3.13 16.66 -5.86
CA ALA A 297 2.58 15.69 -4.93
C ALA A 297 1.20 16.09 -4.41
N GLU A 298 0.96 17.37 -4.07
CA GLU A 298 -0.36 17.88 -3.68
C GLU A 298 -1.38 17.75 -4.83
N VAL A 299 -0.96 18.00 -6.07
CA VAL A 299 -1.82 17.78 -7.27
C VAL A 299 -2.14 16.30 -7.43
N LEU A 300 -1.18 15.39 -7.25
CA LEU A 300 -1.45 13.94 -7.29
C LEU A 300 -2.40 13.53 -6.15
N ILE A 301 -2.22 14.04 -4.93
CA ILE A 301 -3.16 13.81 -3.82
C ILE A 301 -4.57 14.26 -4.23
N ASN A 302 -4.71 15.47 -4.77
CA ASN A 302 -6.00 15.98 -5.23
C ASN A 302 -6.61 15.11 -6.33
N TYR A 303 -5.80 14.58 -7.23
CA TYR A 303 -6.21 13.68 -8.30
C TYR A 303 -6.75 12.36 -7.74
N LEU A 304 -6.04 11.75 -6.79
CA LEU A 304 -6.46 10.51 -6.13
C LEU A 304 -7.75 10.68 -5.30
N LEU A 305 -8.04 11.90 -4.84
CA LEU A 305 -9.28 12.25 -4.14
C LEU A 305 -10.43 12.65 -5.09
N ASP A 306 -10.24 12.65 -6.40
CA ASP A 306 -11.36 12.79 -7.33
C ASP A 306 -12.32 11.61 -7.13
N PRO A 307 -13.66 11.84 -7.07
CA PRO A 307 -14.61 10.78 -6.78
C PRO A 307 -14.55 9.59 -7.74
N GLU A 308 -14.35 9.84 -9.03
CA GLU A 308 -14.24 8.79 -10.05
C GLU A 308 -12.95 7.97 -9.86
N ILE A 309 -11.83 8.64 -9.56
CA ILE A 309 -10.53 8.00 -9.31
C ILE A 309 -10.58 7.23 -8.01
N GLY A 310 -11.11 7.81 -6.93
CA GLY A 310 -11.27 7.14 -5.65
C GLY A 310 -12.14 5.88 -5.72
N ALA A 311 -13.19 5.89 -6.54
CA ALA A 311 -14.00 4.69 -6.78
C ALA A 311 -13.23 3.60 -7.53
N LYS A 312 -12.47 3.97 -8.58
CA LYS A 312 -11.60 3.02 -9.31
C LYS A 312 -10.57 2.38 -8.40
N ILE A 313 -9.95 3.17 -7.50
CA ILE A 313 -9.00 2.66 -6.51
C ILE A 313 -9.66 1.59 -5.65
N SER A 314 -10.81 1.89 -5.03
CA SER A 314 -11.51 0.97 -4.13
C SER A 314 -12.00 -0.29 -4.86
N ASN A 315 -12.50 -0.16 -6.09
CA ASN A 315 -12.94 -1.29 -6.91
C ASN A 315 -11.79 -2.21 -7.33
N PHE A 316 -10.58 -1.68 -7.49
CA PHE A 316 -9.40 -2.47 -7.83
C PHE A 316 -8.78 -3.14 -6.60
N THR A 317 -8.63 -2.37 -5.51
CA THR A 317 -7.91 -2.82 -4.32
C THR A 317 -8.78 -3.55 -3.30
N TYR A 318 -10.11 -3.50 -3.45
CA TYR A 318 -11.09 -4.03 -2.49
C TYR A 318 -10.92 -3.48 -1.05
N TYR A 319 -10.30 -2.30 -0.91
CA TYR A 319 -10.25 -1.58 0.38
C TYR A 319 -11.32 -0.50 0.44
N ALA A 320 -11.79 -0.22 1.65
CA ALA A 320 -12.77 0.81 1.88
C ALA A 320 -12.17 2.20 1.68
N SER A 321 -12.93 3.06 1.00
CA SER A 321 -12.52 4.43 0.69
C SER A 321 -12.73 5.39 1.85
N ALA A 322 -11.80 6.33 2.05
CA ALA A 322 -12.00 7.49 2.91
C ALA A 322 -12.80 8.61 2.20
N ASN A 323 -13.01 8.50 0.89
CA ASN A 323 -13.68 9.48 0.03
C ASN A 323 -15.19 9.22 -0.02
N GLN A 324 -15.99 10.04 0.68
CA GLN A 324 -17.44 9.92 0.70
C GLN A 324 -18.08 10.16 -0.67
N ALA A 325 -17.52 11.04 -1.48
CA ALA A 325 -18.05 11.34 -2.78
C ALA A 325 -17.83 10.21 -3.81
N ALA A 326 -16.88 9.33 -3.56
CA ALA A 326 -16.62 8.14 -4.38
C ALA A 326 -17.62 6.99 -4.12
N GLU A 327 -18.19 6.90 -2.90
CA GLU A 327 -19.01 5.77 -2.47
C GLU A 327 -20.13 5.38 -3.47
N PRO A 328 -20.90 6.32 -4.08
CA PRO A 328 -21.95 5.96 -5.03
C PRO A 328 -21.47 5.35 -6.35
N MET A 329 -20.16 5.37 -6.60
CA MET A 329 -19.49 4.84 -7.80
C MET A 329 -18.67 3.58 -7.50
N ILE A 330 -18.53 3.20 -6.23
CA ILE A 330 -17.91 1.94 -5.82
C ILE A 330 -18.90 0.80 -6.03
N ASP A 331 -18.43 -0.33 -6.54
CA ASP A 331 -19.26 -1.48 -6.85
C ASP A 331 -19.98 -2.03 -5.61
N GLU A 332 -21.21 -2.52 -5.79
CA GLU A 332 -22.05 -3.02 -4.68
C GLU A 332 -21.42 -4.24 -4.00
N GLU A 333 -20.63 -5.05 -4.70
CA GLU A 333 -19.90 -6.17 -4.13
C GLU A 333 -18.82 -5.72 -3.13
N VAL A 334 -18.21 -4.56 -3.35
CA VAL A 334 -17.21 -3.98 -2.43
C VAL A 334 -17.90 -3.31 -1.24
N THR A 335 -18.88 -2.43 -1.51
CA THR A 335 -19.58 -1.67 -0.46
C THR A 335 -20.51 -2.54 0.41
N GLY A 336 -20.99 -3.65 -0.13
CA GLY A 336 -21.90 -4.59 0.56
C GLY A 336 -21.20 -5.70 1.34
N ASP A 337 -19.88 -5.85 1.21
CA ASP A 337 -19.15 -6.93 1.90
C ASP A 337 -18.77 -6.52 3.34
N PRO A 338 -19.17 -7.32 4.38
CA PRO A 338 -18.90 -7.01 5.77
C PRO A 338 -17.43 -7.18 6.18
N GLY A 339 -16.59 -7.78 5.36
CA GLY A 339 -15.14 -7.83 5.57
C GLY A 339 -14.43 -6.57 5.11
N ILE A 340 -15.03 -5.83 4.13
CA ILE A 340 -14.52 -4.57 3.60
C ILE A 340 -15.16 -3.38 4.36
N TYR A 341 -16.48 -3.40 4.51
CA TYR A 341 -17.25 -2.40 5.25
C TYR A 341 -17.93 -3.07 6.47
N PRO A 342 -17.18 -3.31 7.57
CA PRO A 342 -17.67 -4.04 8.72
C PRO A 342 -18.86 -3.35 9.38
N PRO A 343 -19.88 -4.12 9.85
CA PRO A 343 -21.01 -3.57 10.58
C PRO A 343 -20.58 -3.03 11.96
N PRO A 344 -21.38 -2.15 12.59
CA PRO A 344 -21.02 -1.49 13.84
C PRO A 344 -20.57 -2.44 14.96
N GLU A 345 -21.20 -3.60 15.09
CA GLU A 345 -20.88 -4.61 16.11
C GLU A 345 -19.50 -5.26 15.90
N THR A 346 -19.00 -5.31 14.68
CA THR A 346 -17.64 -5.75 14.36
C THR A 346 -16.65 -4.61 14.62
N LEU A 347 -16.98 -3.39 14.16
CA LEU A 347 -16.14 -2.20 14.39
C LEU A 347 -15.85 -1.93 15.86
N GLU A 348 -16.82 -2.20 16.79
CA GLU A 348 -16.62 -2.06 18.23
C GLU A 348 -15.53 -2.97 18.82
N LYS A 349 -15.16 -4.04 18.12
CA LYS A 349 -14.14 -5.01 18.57
C LYS A 349 -12.76 -4.76 17.95
N LEU A 350 -12.71 -3.95 16.90
CA LEU A 350 -11.47 -3.61 16.23
C LEU A 350 -10.66 -2.58 17.01
N GLU A 351 -9.35 -2.63 16.90
CA GLU A 351 -8.44 -1.70 17.55
C GLU A 351 -7.53 -1.04 16.50
N PHE A 352 -7.38 0.28 16.59
CA PHE A 352 -6.30 0.97 15.90
C PHE A 352 -4.97 0.64 16.57
N LEU A 353 -3.95 0.41 15.77
CA LEU A 353 -2.59 0.35 16.29
C LEU A 353 -2.20 1.74 16.81
N THR A 354 -1.51 1.76 17.94
CA THR A 354 -1.06 3.00 18.56
C THR A 354 0.46 3.04 18.61
N GLU A 355 1.01 4.25 18.74
CA GLU A 355 2.42 4.42 18.99
C GLU A 355 2.84 3.72 20.30
N LEU A 356 3.93 2.96 20.25
CA LEU A 356 4.41 2.15 21.38
C LEU A 356 5.37 2.92 22.32
N GLY A 357 5.84 4.10 21.90
CA GLY A 357 6.81 4.89 22.65
C GLY A 357 8.05 4.08 23.01
N GLU A 358 8.41 4.06 24.32
CA GLU A 358 9.56 3.29 24.81
C GLU A 358 9.39 1.76 24.64
N GLY A 359 8.17 1.29 24.44
CA GLY A 359 7.86 -0.13 24.18
C GLY A 359 8.36 -0.64 22.82
N THR A 360 8.62 0.25 21.85
CA THR A 360 9.09 -0.12 20.50
C THR A 360 10.32 -1.03 20.55
N LEU A 361 11.32 -0.71 21.37
CA LEU A 361 12.54 -1.53 21.50
C LEU A 361 12.25 -2.96 22.02
N LEU A 362 11.20 -3.12 22.84
CA LEU A 362 10.79 -4.42 23.32
C LEU A 362 10.11 -5.24 22.21
N TRP A 363 9.28 -4.61 21.43
CA TRP A 363 8.62 -5.22 20.26
C TRP A 363 9.64 -5.66 19.22
N ASP A 364 10.60 -4.80 18.84
CA ASP A 364 11.66 -5.11 17.89
C ASP A 364 12.51 -6.32 18.33
N ARG A 365 12.83 -6.36 19.63
CA ARG A 365 13.56 -7.51 20.21
C ARG A 365 12.74 -8.79 20.10
N ILE A 366 11.46 -8.76 20.51
CA ILE A 366 10.57 -9.92 20.48
C ILE A 366 10.38 -10.41 19.04
N TRP A 367 10.18 -9.50 18.09
CA TRP A 367 10.09 -9.86 16.68
C TRP A 367 11.37 -10.53 16.16
N THR A 368 12.53 -9.98 16.51
CA THR A 368 13.82 -10.57 16.17
C THR A 368 13.96 -11.98 16.74
N GLU A 369 13.56 -12.20 17.99
CA GLU A 369 13.56 -13.51 18.63
C GLU A 369 12.62 -14.48 17.91
N ILE A 370 11.37 -14.06 17.60
CA ILE A 370 10.40 -14.86 16.84
C ILE A 370 10.97 -15.28 15.48
N LYS A 371 11.61 -14.36 14.76
CA LYS A 371 12.14 -14.65 13.41
C LYS A 371 13.38 -15.55 13.46
N SER A 372 14.17 -15.53 14.53
CA SER A 372 15.46 -16.25 14.64
C SER A 372 15.36 -17.67 15.20
N GLU A 373 14.34 -18.00 15.97
CA GLU A 373 14.08 -19.35 16.50
C GLU A 373 13.39 -20.24 15.48
#